data_da3f2f2acc9025a1963697f033f2ea3a
#
_entry.id   da3f2f2acc9025a1963697f033f2ea3a
#
_cell.length_a   1.000
_cell.length_b   1.000
_cell.length_c   1.000
_cell.angle_alpha   90.00
_cell.angle_beta   90.00
_cell.angle_gamma   90.00
#
_symmetry.space_group_name_H-M   'P 1'
#
loop_
_entity.id
_entity.type
_entity.pdbx_description
1 polymer ?
#
loop_
_entity_poly.entity_id
_entity_poly.type
_entity_poly.pdbx_seq_one_letter_code
_entity_poly.pdbx_strand_id
1 'polypeptide(L)'
;AAINHLLADKKIAKKRGIYQETFTKKIKGAKDEQSLALFVTTGKDFHHFIELYDSQSKASLNLSSHGAVISQKLATIMHVSVGDTFEVTSDEGKRYKIKVSGITEMYAGHFIFMNQDYYQTVFARKFQENAYLIKLKDSSSKNVQDTAAAFMKLTGVRAVVQNTGILEQIDVIVKSLGFVMQILTVASILLAIVILYNLMNINVAERIRELSTIKVLGFHNKEVTLYIYRETILLSVIGIIVGLFLGNILHRSLLETIAPDAFLLNPAVSVFVYLVPVFSIIMIRS
;
A
#
# COMPACT_ATOMS: atom_id res chain seq x y z
N ALA A 1 -8.00 28.97 -26.44
CA ALA A 1 -6.78 29.16 -27.25
C ALA A 1 -5.50 28.87 -26.46
N ALA A 2 -5.27 29.49 -25.27
CA ALA A 2 -4.04 29.32 -24.48
C ALA A 2 -3.78 27.88 -24.01
N ILE A 3 -4.80 27.14 -23.57
CA ILE A 3 -4.68 25.73 -23.17
C ILE A 3 -4.19 24.88 -24.38
N ASN A 4 -4.76 25.09 -25.55
CA ASN A 4 -4.38 24.33 -26.74
C ASN A 4 -2.93 24.60 -27.16
N HIS A 5 -2.44 25.81 -26.94
CA HIS A 5 -1.03 26.17 -27.20
C HIS A 5 -0.08 25.40 -26.26
N LEU A 6 -0.35 25.35 -24.95
CA LEU A 6 0.46 24.57 -24.00
C LEU A 6 0.33 23.05 -24.26
N LEU A 7 -0.85 22.56 -24.65
CA LEU A 7 -1.05 21.17 -25.03
C LEU A 7 -0.32 20.77 -26.33
N ALA A 8 0.15 21.73 -27.11
CA ALA A 8 0.97 21.52 -28.31
C ALA A 8 2.48 21.62 -28.03
N ASP A 9 2.90 21.88 -26.79
CA ASP A 9 4.31 21.96 -26.40
C ASP A 9 5.06 20.66 -26.70
N LYS A 10 6.28 20.81 -27.24
CA LYS A 10 7.18 19.68 -27.56
C LYS A 10 7.56 18.82 -26.37
N LYS A 11 7.41 19.32 -25.14
CA LYS A 11 7.64 18.58 -23.88
C LYS A 11 6.56 17.52 -23.62
N ILE A 12 5.39 17.64 -24.22
CA ILE A 12 4.29 16.70 -24.08
C ILE A 12 4.51 15.53 -25.02
N ALA A 13 4.57 14.32 -24.47
CA ALA A 13 4.65 13.08 -25.26
C ALA A 13 3.28 12.65 -25.77
N LYS A 14 2.28 12.64 -24.89
CA LYS A 14 0.91 12.27 -25.19
C LYS A 14 -0.06 13.10 -24.36
N LYS A 15 -1.24 13.36 -24.92
CA LYS A 15 -2.35 14.02 -24.23
C LYS A 15 -3.65 13.32 -24.56
N ARG A 16 -4.60 13.35 -23.63
CA ARG A 16 -5.94 12.77 -23.79
C ARG A 16 -6.96 13.62 -23.05
N GLY A 17 -8.00 14.03 -23.75
CA GLY A 17 -9.19 14.61 -23.14
C GLY A 17 -10.00 13.53 -22.43
N ILE A 18 -10.48 13.84 -21.24
CA ILE A 18 -11.34 12.99 -20.44
C ILE A 18 -12.45 13.81 -19.80
N TYR A 19 -13.51 13.15 -19.37
CA TYR A 19 -14.45 13.73 -18.42
C TYR A 19 -14.14 13.19 -17.04
N GLN A 20 -14.00 14.10 -16.07
CA GLN A 20 -13.77 13.78 -14.66
C GLN A 20 -14.86 14.40 -13.81
N GLU A 21 -15.44 13.59 -12.94
CA GLU A 21 -16.40 14.03 -11.93
C GLU A 21 -16.06 13.31 -10.60
N THR A 22 -16.36 13.95 -9.49
CA THR A 22 -16.13 13.36 -8.17
C THR A 22 -17.46 13.27 -7.45
N PHE A 23 -17.79 12.08 -6.96
CA PHE A 23 -18.95 11.82 -6.13
C PHE A 23 -18.53 11.66 -4.69
N THR A 24 -19.27 12.23 -3.76
CA THR A 24 -19.08 11.99 -2.33
C THR A 24 -20.15 11.00 -1.86
N LYS A 25 -19.72 9.93 -1.20
CA LYS A 25 -20.63 8.89 -0.71
C LYS A 25 -20.26 8.46 0.70
N LYS A 26 -21.28 8.47 1.58
CA LYS A 26 -21.16 7.83 2.88
C LYS A 26 -21.38 6.34 2.71
N ILE A 27 -20.34 5.55 2.96
CA ILE A 27 -20.37 4.08 2.83
C ILE A 27 -20.50 3.50 4.23
N LYS A 28 -21.42 2.54 4.41
CA LYS A 28 -21.63 1.88 5.70
C LYS A 28 -20.38 1.05 6.05
N GLY A 29 -19.73 1.40 7.16
CA GLY A 29 -18.50 0.75 7.61
C GLY A 29 -17.21 1.53 7.30
N ALA A 30 -17.26 2.57 6.48
CA ALA A 30 -16.16 3.52 6.34
C ALA A 30 -16.20 4.58 7.45
N LYS A 31 -15.02 5.05 7.89
CA LYS A 31 -14.91 6.04 8.98
C LYS A 31 -15.45 7.41 8.56
N ASP A 32 -15.22 7.78 7.30
CA ASP A 32 -15.55 9.09 6.74
C ASP A 32 -16.32 8.95 5.41
N GLU A 33 -16.86 10.06 4.91
CA GLU A 33 -17.40 10.14 3.56
C GLU A 33 -16.31 9.89 2.53
N GLN A 34 -16.59 9.00 1.59
CA GLN A 34 -15.63 8.59 0.58
C GLN A 34 -15.80 9.39 -0.71
N SER A 35 -14.69 9.88 -1.23
CA SER A 35 -14.63 10.59 -2.51
C SER A 35 -14.36 9.58 -3.63
N LEU A 36 -15.28 9.47 -4.57
CA LEU A 36 -15.24 8.55 -5.71
C LEU A 36 -14.93 9.34 -6.99
N ALA A 37 -13.76 9.16 -7.55
CA ALA A 37 -13.36 9.83 -8.79
C ALA A 37 -13.81 9.03 -10.02
N LEU A 38 -14.73 9.59 -10.80
CA LEU A 38 -15.15 9.04 -12.08
C LEU A 38 -14.24 9.59 -13.19
N PHE A 39 -13.70 8.70 -14.00
CA PHE A 39 -12.96 8.99 -15.21
C PHE A 39 -13.66 8.38 -16.42
N VAL A 40 -14.04 9.22 -17.36
CA VAL A 40 -14.67 8.78 -18.62
C VAL A 40 -13.75 9.13 -19.78
N THR A 41 -13.55 8.17 -20.68
CA THR A 41 -12.65 8.34 -21.80
C THR A 41 -13.23 7.77 -23.10
N THR A 42 -12.73 8.27 -24.21
CA THR A 42 -13.03 7.77 -25.55
C THR A 42 -11.88 6.92 -26.07
N GLY A 43 -12.19 5.75 -26.66
CA GLY A 43 -11.24 4.93 -27.43
C GLY A 43 -10.25 4.10 -26.63
N LYS A 44 -9.42 3.35 -27.37
CA LYS A 44 -8.55 2.29 -26.85
C LYS A 44 -7.21 2.78 -26.25
N ASP A 45 -6.85 4.05 -26.44
CA ASP A 45 -5.51 4.56 -26.08
C ASP A 45 -5.36 4.96 -24.60
N PHE A 46 -6.39 4.74 -23.80
CA PHE A 46 -6.37 5.09 -22.38
C PHE A 46 -5.26 4.34 -21.59
N HIS A 47 -4.95 3.12 -22.01
CA HIS A 47 -3.88 2.31 -21.42
C HIS A 47 -2.48 2.96 -21.51
N HIS A 48 -2.27 3.94 -22.41
CA HIS A 48 -1.02 4.69 -22.45
C HIS A 48 -0.84 5.68 -21.29
N PHE A 49 -1.92 6.03 -20.59
CA PHE A 49 -1.93 6.96 -19.47
C PHE A 49 -2.16 6.24 -18.14
N ILE A 50 -3.13 5.34 -18.12
CA ILE A 50 -3.48 4.54 -16.95
C ILE A 50 -3.65 3.09 -17.41
N GLU A 51 -2.78 2.22 -16.90
CA GLU A 51 -2.88 0.80 -17.14
C GLU A 51 -3.78 0.18 -16.08
N LEU A 52 -4.84 -0.48 -16.51
CA LEU A 52 -5.78 -1.15 -15.64
C LEU A 52 -5.49 -2.65 -15.67
N TYR A 53 -5.16 -3.22 -14.52
CA TYR A 53 -4.93 -4.65 -14.36
C TYR A 53 -5.97 -5.25 -13.44
N ASP A 54 -6.49 -6.41 -13.81
CA ASP A 54 -7.40 -7.18 -12.97
C ASP A 54 -6.74 -7.51 -11.64
N SER A 55 -7.46 -7.29 -10.55
CA SER A 55 -6.94 -7.43 -9.19
C SER A 55 -6.53 -8.87 -8.84
N GLN A 56 -7.11 -9.88 -9.50
CA GLN A 56 -6.86 -11.30 -9.26
C GLN A 56 -5.92 -11.90 -10.31
N SER A 57 -6.30 -11.80 -11.59
CA SER A 57 -5.57 -12.45 -12.69
C SER A 57 -4.36 -11.64 -13.19
N LYS A 58 -4.25 -10.37 -12.80
CA LYS A 58 -3.24 -9.42 -13.32
C LYS A 58 -3.30 -9.19 -14.84
N ALA A 59 -4.36 -9.67 -15.48
CA ALA A 59 -4.59 -9.42 -16.90
C ALA A 59 -4.98 -7.96 -17.15
N SER A 60 -4.61 -7.43 -18.31
CA SER A 60 -5.01 -6.07 -18.72
C SER A 60 -6.53 -5.99 -18.89
N LEU A 61 -7.14 -4.97 -18.29
CA LEU A 61 -8.56 -4.69 -18.38
C LEU A 61 -8.84 -3.59 -19.43
N ASN A 62 -9.83 -3.85 -20.26
CA ASN A 62 -10.35 -2.86 -21.20
C ASN A 62 -11.68 -2.30 -20.68
N LEU A 63 -11.95 -1.02 -20.99
CA LEU A 63 -13.21 -0.39 -20.64
C LEU A 63 -14.33 -0.91 -21.56
N SER A 64 -15.37 -1.47 -20.93
CA SER A 64 -16.53 -2.06 -21.62
C SER A 64 -17.62 -0.99 -21.86
N SER A 65 -18.42 -1.20 -22.91
CA SER A 65 -19.66 -0.42 -23.13
C SER A 65 -20.83 -0.85 -22.24
N HIS A 66 -20.65 -1.87 -21.38
CA HIS A 66 -21.72 -2.47 -20.59
C HIS A 66 -21.47 -2.41 -19.08
N GLY A 67 -20.39 -1.74 -18.66
CA GLY A 67 -20.05 -1.62 -17.23
C GLY A 67 -18.82 -0.75 -16.98
N ALA A 68 -18.57 -0.47 -15.72
CA ALA A 68 -17.43 0.30 -15.25
C ALA A 68 -16.36 -0.62 -14.64
N VAL A 69 -15.09 -0.22 -14.78
CA VAL A 69 -13.99 -0.80 -14.01
C VAL A 69 -13.80 0.05 -12.75
N ILE A 70 -13.77 -0.59 -11.59
CA ILE A 70 -13.62 0.09 -10.30
C ILE A 70 -12.34 -0.33 -9.58
N SER A 71 -11.83 0.53 -8.70
CA SER A 71 -10.68 0.19 -7.87
C SER A 71 -11.02 -0.90 -6.85
N GLN A 72 -10.06 -1.79 -6.57
CA GLN A 72 -10.23 -2.93 -5.66
C GLN A 72 -10.66 -2.48 -4.26
N LYS A 73 -10.11 -1.39 -3.75
CA LYS A 73 -10.50 -0.87 -2.43
C LYS A 73 -11.96 -0.42 -2.41
N LEU A 74 -12.43 0.23 -3.48
CA LEU A 74 -13.84 0.61 -3.63
C LEU A 74 -14.75 -0.63 -3.66
N ALA A 75 -14.38 -1.66 -4.42
CA ALA A 75 -15.11 -2.92 -4.45
C ALA A 75 -15.23 -3.57 -3.06
N THR A 76 -14.13 -3.56 -2.30
CA THR A 76 -14.07 -4.13 -0.95
C THR A 76 -14.99 -3.39 0.02
N ILE A 77 -14.92 -2.06 0.10
CA ILE A 77 -15.72 -1.29 1.05
C ILE A 77 -17.21 -1.25 0.69
N MET A 78 -17.53 -1.38 -0.60
CA MET A 78 -18.92 -1.44 -1.07
C MET A 78 -19.48 -2.87 -1.10
N HIS A 79 -18.64 -3.88 -0.83
CA HIS A 79 -19.00 -5.30 -0.91
C HIS A 79 -19.60 -5.69 -2.26
N VAL A 80 -19.00 -5.22 -3.35
CA VAL A 80 -19.42 -5.53 -4.73
C VAL A 80 -18.36 -6.32 -5.47
N SER A 81 -18.84 -7.22 -6.34
CA SER A 81 -18.04 -8.08 -7.22
C SER A 81 -18.29 -7.74 -8.69
N VAL A 82 -17.53 -8.32 -9.59
CA VAL A 82 -17.76 -8.20 -11.04
C VAL A 82 -19.15 -8.77 -11.37
N GLY A 83 -19.94 -7.98 -12.07
CA GLY A 83 -21.35 -8.29 -12.43
C GLY A 83 -22.38 -7.59 -11.54
N ASP A 84 -21.99 -7.18 -10.33
CA ASP A 84 -22.88 -6.45 -9.42
C ASP A 84 -23.12 -5.02 -9.87
N THR A 85 -24.11 -4.38 -9.23
CA THR A 85 -24.49 -2.99 -9.49
C THR A 85 -24.47 -2.21 -8.19
N PHE A 86 -23.89 -1.01 -8.21
CA PHE A 86 -23.91 -0.09 -7.08
C PHE A 86 -24.48 1.27 -7.48
N GLU A 87 -24.85 2.07 -6.50
CA GLU A 87 -25.42 3.40 -6.72
C GLU A 87 -24.41 4.48 -6.33
N VAL A 88 -24.32 5.53 -7.14
CA VAL A 88 -23.68 6.80 -6.82
C VAL A 88 -24.73 7.91 -6.85
N THR A 89 -24.52 8.92 -6.02
CA THR A 89 -25.42 10.09 -5.95
C THR A 89 -24.65 11.31 -6.41
N SER A 90 -25.18 12.06 -7.38
CA SER A 90 -24.60 13.33 -7.78
C SER A 90 -24.86 14.41 -6.73
N ASP A 91 -24.14 15.53 -6.83
CA ASP A 91 -24.32 16.70 -5.97
C ASP A 91 -25.76 17.28 -6.05
N GLU A 92 -26.46 17.02 -7.15
CA GLU A 92 -27.87 17.36 -7.38
C GLU A 92 -28.84 16.35 -6.71
N GLY A 93 -28.34 15.34 -5.99
CA GLY A 93 -29.15 14.30 -5.35
C GLY A 93 -29.69 13.21 -6.27
N LYS A 94 -29.30 13.21 -7.55
CA LYS A 94 -29.74 12.20 -8.52
C LYS A 94 -28.92 10.91 -8.35
N ARG A 95 -29.61 9.77 -8.29
CA ARG A 95 -29.00 8.44 -8.12
C ARG A 95 -28.77 7.79 -9.48
N TYR A 96 -27.60 7.21 -9.65
CA TYR A 96 -27.20 6.48 -10.85
C TYR A 96 -26.74 5.07 -10.47
N LYS A 97 -27.22 4.08 -11.22
CA LYS A 97 -26.83 2.67 -11.05
C LYS A 97 -25.69 2.32 -11.99
N ILE A 98 -24.59 1.87 -11.45
CA ILE A 98 -23.38 1.53 -12.19
C ILE A 98 -23.11 0.05 -12.02
N LYS A 99 -23.03 -0.68 -13.14
CA LYS A 99 -22.65 -2.09 -13.17
C LYS A 99 -21.14 -2.24 -13.22
N VAL A 100 -20.58 -3.15 -12.41
CA VAL A 100 -19.17 -3.45 -12.36
C VAL A 100 -18.81 -4.45 -13.46
N SER A 101 -17.93 -4.07 -14.40
CA SER A 101 -17.39 -4.95 -15.44
C SER A 101 -15.99 -5.48 -15.14
N GLY A 102 -15.28 -4.88 -14.20
CA GLY A 102 -13.96 -5.31 -13.79
C GLY A 102 -13.53 -4.60 -12.51
N ILE A 103 -12.59 -5.22 -11.79
CA ILE A 103 -11.99 -4.65 -10.57
C ILE A 103 -10.49 -4.54 -10.80
N THR A 104 -9.99 -3.30 -10.78
CA THR A 104 -8.58 -3.01 -11.02
C THR A 104 -7.81 -2.82 -9.73
N GLU A 105 -6.55 -3.27 -9.71
CA GLU A 105 -5.64 -3.01 -8.61
C GLU A 105 -5.20 -1.54 -8.64
N MET A 106 -5.62 -0.78 -7.61
CA MET A 106 -5.21 0.60 -7.38
C MET A 106 -4.89 0.76 -5.90
N TYR A 107 -3.69 1.22 -5.60
CA TYR A 107 -3.19 1.30 -4.21
C TYR A 107 -3.70 2.51 -3.43
N ALA A 108 -4.18 3.55 -4.12
CA ALA A 108 -4.68 4.76 -3.48
C ALA A 108 -5.89 5.30 -4.23
N GLY A 109 -6.90 5.77 -3.49
CA GLY A 109 -8.10 6.40 -4.01
C GLY A 109 -9.21 5.43 -4.44
N HIS A 110 -10.39 5.98 -4.63
CA HIS A 110 -11.57 5.26 -5.10
C HIS A 110 -11.91 5.75 -6.49
N PHE A 111 -11.65 4.91 -7.48
CA PHE A 111 -11.78 5.25 -8.89
C PHE A 111 -12.86 4.43 -9.57
N ILE A 112 -13.55 5.08 -10.50
CA ILE A 112 -14.54 4.48 -11.41
C ILE A 112 -14.11 4.87 -12.82
N PHE A 113 -13.80 3.90 -13.66
CA PHE A 113 -13.41 4.11 -15.05
C PHE A 113 -14.52 3.63 -15.97
N MET A 114 -14.93 4.48 -16.90
CA MET A 114 -15.96 4.18 -17.89
C MET A 114 -15.52 4.57 -19.29
N ASN A 115 -16.06 3.86 -20.28
CA ASN A 115 -16.01 4.39 -21.63
C ASN A 115 -17.17 5.40 -21.83
N GLN A 116 -17.05 6.21 -22.88
CA GLN A 116 -18.03 7.22 -23.23
C GLN A 116 -19.44 6.66 -23.44
N ASP A 117 -19.57 5.50 -24.10
CA ASP A 117 -20.87 4.94 -24.47
C ASP A 117 -21.63 4.49 -23.24
N TYR A 118 -20.93 3.83 -22.31
CA TYR A 118 -21.53 3.44 -21.04
C TYR A 118 -21.90 4.64 -20.15
N TYR A 119 -21.05 5.66 -20.15
CA TYR A 119 -21.33 6.90 -19.44
C TYR A 119 -22.62 7.56 -19.95
N GLN A 120 -22.77 7.69 -21.27
CA GLN A 120 -23.98 8.27 -21.88
C GLN A 120 -25.24 7.46 -21.55
N THR A 121 -25.12 6.14 -21.49
CA THR A 121 -26.22 5.24 -21.14
C THR A 121 -26.66 5.41 -19.68
N VAL A 122 -25.69 5.49 -18.75
CA VAL A 122 -25.97 5.57 -17.31
C VAL A 122 -26.46 6.97 -16.89
N PHE A 123 -25.75 8.01 -17.36
CA PHE A 123 -25.98 9.38 -16.90
C PHE A 123 -26.95 10.17 -17.78
N ALA A 124 -27.29 9.65 -18.98
CA ALA A 124 -28.10 10.34 -20.00
C ALA A 124 -27.56 11.76 -20.32
N ARG A 125 -26.24 11.94 -20.26
CA ARG A 125 -25.52 13.19 -20.52
C ARG A 125 -24.58 12.99 -21.71
N LYS A 126 -24.45 14.02 -22.57
CA LYS A 126 -23.41 14.02 -23.61
C LYS A 126 -22.03 14.05 -22.97
N PHE A 127 -21.13 13.23 -23.49
CA PHE A 127 -19.72 13.31 -23.10
C PHE A 127 -19.12 14.66 -23.54
N GLN A 128 -18.52 15.35 -22.59
CA GLN A 128 -17.77 16.59 -22.80
C GLN A 128 -16.49 16.55 -22.00
N GLU A 129 -15.37 16.72 -22.66
CA GLU A 129 -14.07 16.76 -21.97
C GLU A 129 -13.99 17.97 -21.05
N ASN A 130 -13.64 17.73 -19.78
CA ASN A 130 -13.42 18.77 -18.78
C ASN A 130 -12.03 18.70 -18.15
N ALA A 131 -11.25 17.68 -18.48
CA ALA A 131 -9.89 17.47 -18.00
C ALA A 131 -9.00 16.84 -19.08
N TYR A 132 -7.69 16.93 -18.88
CA TYR A 132 -6.69 16.31 -19.76
C TYR A 132 -5.72 15.45 -18.95
N LEU A 133 -5.51 14.23 -19.41
CA LEU A 133 -4.36 13.42 -19.01
C LEU A 133 -3.19 13.80 -19.91
N ILE A 134 -2.06 14.12 -19.30
CA ILE A 134 -0.86 14.57 -19.99
C ILE A 134 0.30 13.69 -19.58
N LYS A 135 1.01 13.12 -20.56
CA LYS A 135 2.27 12.41 -20.34
C LYS A 135 3.41 13.24 -20.91
N LEU A 136 4.37 13.60 -20.07
CA LEU A 136 5.55 14.34 -20.47
C LEU A 136 6.61 13.39 -21.05
N LYS A 137 7.48 13.90 -21.93
CA LYS A 137 8.64 13.16 -22.45
C LYS A 137 9.69 12.97 -21.37
N ASP A 138 9.90 14.01 -20.56
CA ASP A 138 10.77 13.99 -19.39
C ASP A 138 9.91 14.05 -18.13
N SER A 139 9.92 12.96 -17.37
CA SER A 139 9.17 12.79 -16.13
C SER A 139 9.95 13.25 -14.89
N SER A 140 11.06 14.00 -15.04
CA SER A 140 11.78 14.56 -13.91
C SER A 140 10.86 15.47 -13.09
N SER A 141 10.99 15.41 -11.77
CA SER A 141 10.16 16.16 -10.83
C SER A 141 10.13 17.65 -11.14
N LYS A 142 11.28 18.23 -11.49
CA LYS A 142 11.39 19.63 -11.85
C LYS A 142 10.59 19.97 -13.12
N ASN A 143 10.72 19.16 -14.18
CA ASN A 143 10.00 19.41 -15.42
C ASN A 143 8.49 19.26 -15.25
N VAL A 144 8.06 18.29 -14.42
CA VAL A 144 6.64 18.10 -14.07
C VAL A 144 6.10 19.30 -13.30
N GLN A 145 6.84 19.80 -12.30
CA GLN A 145 6.46 20.98 -11.51
C GLN A 145 6.41 22.26 -12.37
N ASP A 146 7.41 22.49 -13.21
CA ASP A 146 7.46 23.67 -14.10
C ASP A 146 6.29 23.65 -15.09
N THR A 147 6.00 22.49 -15.66
CA THR A 147 4.88 22.32 -16.59
C THR A 147 3.53 22.49 -15.88
N ALA A 148 3.36 21.91 -14.70
CA ALA A 148 2.16 22.09 -13.90
C ALA A 148 1.93 23.56 -13.53
N ALA A 149 2.98 24.27 -13.12
CA ALA A 149 2.93 25.70 -12.82
C ALA A 149 2.54 26.53 -14.04
N ALA A 150 3.00 26.14 -15.23
CA ALA A 150 2.60 26.81 -16.47
C ALA A 150 1.10 26.63 -16.77
N PHE A 151 0.56 25.43 -16.59
CA PHE A 151 -0.88 25.17 -16.74
C PHE A 151 -1.71 25.92 -15.69
N MET A 152 -1.27 25.96 -14.43
CA MET A 152 -1.99 26.65 -13.35
C MET A 152 -2.10 28.17 -13.55
N LYS A 153 -1.22 28.78 -14.34
CA LYS A 153 -1.29 30.22 -14.69
C LYS A 153 -2.38 30.53 -15.70
N LEU A 154 -2.96 29.52 -16.35
CA LEU A 154 -4.00 29.72 -17.36
C LEU A 154 -5.37 29.95 -16.72
N THR A 155 -6.05 30.99 -17.20
CA THR A 155 -7.46 31.22 -16.86
C THR A 155 -8.30 30.03 -17.35
N GLY A 156 -9.04 29.40 -16.45
CA GLY A 156 -9.90 28.24 -16.75
C GLY A 156 -9.30 26.89 -16.33
N VAL A 157 -8.04 26.83 -15.92
CA VAL A 157 -7.47 25.64 -15.25
C VAL A 157 -7.78 25.77 -13.75
N ARG A 158 -8.55 24.84 -13.21
CA ARG A 158 -8.95 24.83 -11.79
C ARG A 158 -7.93 24.13 -10.90
N ALA A 159 -7.36 23.04 -11.39
CA ALA A 159 -6.39 22.24 -10.68
C ALA A 159 -5.48 21.47 -11.64
N VAL A 160 -4.26 21.21 -11.20
CA VAL A 160 -3.32 20.29 -11.86
C VAL A 160 -2.85 19.29 -10.83
N VAL A 161 -3.11 18.01 -11.07
CA VAL A 161 -2.67 16.91 -10.21
C VAL A 161 -1.39 16.31 -10.79
N GLN A 162 -0.34 16.26 -9.98
CA GLN A 162 0.96 15.73 -10.36
C GLN A 162 1.16 14.37 -9.71
N ASN A 163 1.27 13.33 -10.51
CA ASN A 163 1.49 11.98 -9.98
C ASN A 163 2.86 11.82 -9.29
N THR A 164 3.88 12.48 -9.82
CA THR A 164 5.24 12.49 -9.23
C THR A 164 5.27 13.07 -7.83
N GLY A 165 4.55 14.16 -7.57
CA GLY A 165 4.47 14.78 -6.24
C GLY A 165 3.81 13.87 -5.20
N ILE A 166 2.79 13.11 -5.59
CA ILE A 166 2.14 12.13 -4.72
C ILE A 166 3.09 10.98 -4.39
N LEU A 167 3.81 10.46 -5.39
CA LEU A 167 4.79 9.39 -5.19
C LEU A 167 5.94 9.82 -4.29
N GLU A 168 6.46 11.03 -4.46
CA GLU A 168 7.51 11.59 -3.59
C GLU A 168 7.05 11.73 -2.14
N GLN A 169 5.83 12.20 -1.90
CA GLN A 169 5.27 12.30 -0.55
C GLN A 169 5.12 10.91 0.10
N ILE A 170 4.64 9.93 -0.64
CA ILE A 170 4.54 8.54 -0.16
C ILE A 170 5.93 8.00 0.16
N ASP A 171 6.93 8.22 -0.69
CA ASP A 171 8.32 7.77 -0.48
C ASP A 171 8.92 8.37 0.80
N VAL A 172 8.71 9.66 1.05
CA VAL A 172 9.14 10.34 2.28
C VAL A 172 8.48 9.73 3.51
N ILE A 173 7.18 9.46 3.47
CA ILE A 173 6.44 8.83 4.58
C ILE A 173 6.98 7.42 4.83
N VAL A 174 7.14 6.61 3.78
CA VAL A 174 7.64 5.23 3.89
C VAL A 174 9.07 5.20 4.45
N LYS A 175 9.95 6.07 4.00
CA LYS A 175 11.32 6.21 4.52
C LYS A 175 11.34 6.63 5.98
N SER A 176 10.51 7.59 6.36
CA SER A 176 10.41 8.07 7.75
C SER A 176 9.92 6.97 8.69
N LEU A 177 8.88 6.22 8.28
CA LEU A 177 8.39 5.06 9.02
C LEU A 177 9.47 3.97 9.11
N GLY A 178 10.19 3.71 8.01
CA GLY A 178 11.31 2.77 7.97
C GLY A 178 12.40 3.12 8.98
N PHE A 179 12.75 4.39 9.10
CA PHE A 179 13.74 4.87 10.06
C PHE A 179 13.30 4.65 11.53
N VAL A 180 12.05 4.98 11.85
CA VAL A 180 11.48 4.71 13.18
C VAL A 180 11.49 3.21 13.51
N MET A 181 11.10 2.37 12.54
CA MET A 181 11.14 0.91 12.69
C MET A 181 12.56 0.39 12.92
N GLN A 182 13.57 0.94 12.25
CA GLN A 182 14.97 0.59 12.47
C GLN A 182 15.42 0.90 13.91
N ILE A 183 15.09 2.08 14.43
CA ILE A 183 15.41 2.45 15.81
C ILE A 183 14.77 1.48 16.79
N LEU A 184 13.48 1.17 16.62
CA LEU A 184 12.77 0.22 17.48
C LEU A 184 13.38 -1.19 17.41
N THR A 185 13.79 -1.62 16.22
CA THR A 185 14.45 -2.92 16.03
C THR A 185 15.78 -2.97 16.79
N VAL A 186 16.63 -1.96 16.65
CA VAL A 186 17.91 -1.87 17.36
C VAL A 186 17.70 -1.86 18.89
N ALA A 187 16.75 -1.06 19.36
CA ALA A 187 16.42 -1.01 20.79
C ALA A 187 15.93 -2.38 21.31
N SER A 188 15.11 -3.08 20.54
CA SER A 188 14.63 -4.43 20.89
C SER A 188 15.77 -5.46 20.93
N ILE A 189 16.71 -5.40 20.00
CA ILE A 189 17.90 -6.28 20.00
C ILE A 189 18.75 -6.02 21.24
N LEU A 190 19.02 -4.75 21.57
CA LEU A 190 19.80 -4.39 22.76
C LEU A 190 19.12 -4.89 24.05
N LEU A 191 17.81 -4.71 24.15
CA LEU A 191 17.02 -5.21 25.28
C LEU A 191 17.11 -6.75 25.39
N ALA A 192 16.98 -7.46 24.26
CA ALA A 192 17.10 -8.91 24.22
C ALA A 192 18.49 -9.38 24.69
N ILE A 193 19.58 -8.71 24.29
CA ILE A 193 20.95 -9.00 24.75
C ILE A 193 21.07 -8.85 26.24
N VAL A 194 20.56 -7.75 26.82
CA VAL A 194 20.61 -7.51 28.29
C VAL A 194 19.83 -8.56 29.03
N ILE A 195 18.63 -8.93 28.58
CA ILE A 195 17.81 -9.96 29.21
C ILE A 195 18.50 -11.32 29.15
N LEU A 196 19.02 -11.71 27.98
CA LEU A 196 19.73 -12.99 27.83
C LEU A 196 20.99 -13.04 28.70
N TYR A 197 21.75 -11.96 28.77
CA TYR A 197 22.93 -11.86 29.64
C TYR A 197 22.57 -12.03 31.14
N ASN A 198 21.53 -11.35 31.60
CA ASN A 198 21.06 -11.47 32.98
C ASN A 198 20.56 -12.88 33.28
N LEU A 199 19.76 -13.47 32.38
CA LEU A 199 19.26 -14.84 32.54
C LEU A 199 20.40 -15.85 32.61
N MET A 200 21.43 -15.67 31.76
CA MET A 200 22.61 -16.53 31.76
C MET A 200 23.36 -16.43 33.08
N ASN A 201 23.59 -15.22 33.61
CA ASN A 201 24.28 -15.01 34.90
C ASN A 201 23.53 -15.67 36.07
N ILE A 202 22.19 -15.55 36.08
CA ILE A 202 21.35 -16.17 37.11
C ILE A 202 21.46 -17.70 37.03
N ASN A 203 21.29 -18.28 35.84
CA ASN A 203 21.34 -19.72 35.61
C ASN A 203 22.72 -20.31 36.03
N VAL A 204 23.82 -19.61 35.71
CA VAL A 204 25.16 -20.05 36.13
C VAL A 204 25.33 -19.95 37.63
N ALA A 205 24.90 -18.85 38.28
CA ALA A 205 25.03 -18.65 39.71
C ALA A 205 24.25 -19.69 40.51
N GLU A 206 23.02 -20.01 40.12
CA GLU A 206 22.18 -21.00 40.79
C GLU A 206 22.73 -22.43 40.67
N ARG A 207 23.38 -22.76 39.56
CA ARG A 207 23.88 -24.14 39.31
C ARG A 207 25.37 -24.31 39.49
N ILE A 208 26.07 -23.36 40.12
CA ILE A 208 27.53 -23.38 40.24
C ILE A 208 28.04 -24.62 40.98
N ARG A 209 27.29 -25.11 41.96
CA ARG A 209 27.64 -26.34 42.72
C ARG A 209 27.47 -27.59 41.86
N GLU A 210 26.40 -27.69 41.08
CA GLU A 210 26.14 -28.81 40.15
C GLU A 210 27.23 -28.85 39.08
N LEU A 211 27.58 -27.69 38.52
CA LEU A 211 28.62 -27.55 37.50
C LEU A 211 30.00 -27.95 38.01
N SER A 212 30.32 -27.59 39.26
CA SER A 212 31.56 -28.01 39.94
C SER A 212 31.62 -29.52 40.10
N THR A 213 30.51 -30.17 40.46
CA THR A 213 30.44 -31.63 40.63
C THR A 213 30.62 -32.35 39.28
N ILE A 214 29.98 -31.88 38.22
CA ILE A 214 30.11 -32.44 36.86
C ILE A 214 31.56 -32.30 36.35
N LYS A 215 32.20 -31.18 36.65
CA LYS A 215 33.61 -30.95 36.29
C LYS A 215 34.59 -31.85 37.03
N VAL A 216 34.34 -32.13 38.34
CA VAL A 216 35.11 -33.06 39.12
C VAL A 216 34.98 -34.51 38.63
N LEU A 217 33.82 -34.87 38.07
CA LEU A 217 33.57 -36.17 37.43
C LEU A 217 34.24 -36.34 36.08
N GLY A 218 35.03 -35.36 35.58
CA GLY A 218 35.89 -35.48 34.41
C GLY A 218 35.20 -35.03 33.09
N PHE A 219 34.08 -34.39 33.16
CA PHE A 219 33.43 -33.83 31.93
C PHE A 219 34.23 -32.67 31.36
N HIS A 220 34.32 -32.60 30.02
CA HIS A 220 35.04 -31.56 29.33
C HIS A 220 34.24 -30.21 29.39
N ASN A 221 34.96 -29.09 29.37
CA ASN A 221 34.36 -27.75 29.43
C ASN A 221 33.23 -27.54 28.40
N LYS A 222 33.39 -28.13 27.20
CA LYS A 222 32.34 -28.04 26.13
C LYS A 222 31.03 -28.74 26.52
N GLU A 223 31.11 -29.87 27.21
CA GLU A 223 29.93 -30.64 27.64
C GLU A 223 29.16 -29.93 28.75
N VAL A 224 29.91 -29.36 29.72
CA VAL A 224 29.34 -28.54 30.78
C VAL A 224 28.66 -27.28 30.22
N THR A 225 29.30 -26.62 29.26
CA THR A 225 28.75 -25.45 28.59
C THR A 225 27.46 -25.82 27.85
N LEU A 226 27.46 -26.93 27.09
CA LEU A 226 26.31 -27.41 26.36
C LEU A 226 25.13 -27.74 27.27
N TYR A 227 25.39 -28.28 28.45
CA TYR A 227 24.36 -28.57 29.45
C TYR A 227 23.63 -27.31 29.93
N ILE A 228 24.39 -26.24 30.23
CA ILE A 228 23.83 -24.94 30.63
C ILE A 228 23.01 -24.32 29.50
N TYR A 229 23.54 -24.35 28.27
CA TYR A 229 22.90 -23.72 27.13
C TYR A 229 21.62 -24.45 26.64
N ARG A 230 21.49 -25.75 26.96
CA ARG A 230 20.36 -26.56 26.48
C ARG A 230 19.01 -25.96 26.87
N GLU A 231 18.86 -25.52 28.12
CA GLU A 231 17.63 -24.94 28.64
C GLU A 231 17.36 -23.55 28.01
N THR A 232 18.40 -22.73 27.94
CA THR A 232 18.31 -21.40 27.36
C THR A 232 17.97 -21.48 25.85
N ILE A 233 18.49 -22.46 25.12
CA ILE A 233 18.17 -22.71 23.73
C ILE A 233 16.69 -23.06 23.56
N LEU A 234 16.20 -23.98 24.38
CA LEU A 234 14.79 -24.40 24.31
C LEU A 234 13.85 -23.22 24.57
N LEU A 235 14.13 -22.43 25.61
CA LEU A 235 13.35 -21.23 25.91
C LEU A 235 13.45 -20.17 24.80
N SER A 236 14.61 -19.99 24.19
CA SER A 236 14.80 -19.08 23.07
C SER A 236 14.01 -19.50 21.84
N VAL A 237 14.00 -20.79 21.49
CA VAL A 237 13.21 -21.34 20.37
C VAL A 237 11.72 -21.11 20.60
N ILE A 238 11.23 -21.43 21.79
CA ILE A 238 9.82 -21.16 22.16
C ILE A 238 9.52 -19.68 22.06
N GLY A 239 10.40 -18.83 22.60
CA GLY A 239 10.26 -17.37 22.53
C GLY A 239 10.21 -16.83 21.11
N ILE A 240 11.02 -17.36 20.18
CA ILE A 240 10.98 -16.99 18.76
C ILE A 240 9.62 -17.35 18.15
N ILE A 241 9.14 -18.56 18.37
CA ILE A 241 7.87 -19.02 17.80
C ILE A 241 6.70 -18.15 18.30
N VAL A 242 6.65 -17.92 19.62
CA VAL A 242 5.61 -17.07 20.21
C VAL A 242 5.74 -15.63 19.74
N GLY A 243 6.96 -15.08 19.68
CA GLY A 243 7.22 -13.73 19.21
C GLY A 243 6.83 -13.50 17.75
N LEU A 244 7.13 -14.46 16.87
CA LEU A 244 6.72 -14.38 15.46
C LEU A 244 5.18 -14.46 15.31
N PHE A 245 4.54 -15.30 16.08
CA PHE A 245 3.08 -15.42 16.07
C PHE A 245 2.40 -14.14 16.56
N LEU A 246 2.81 -13.61 17.70
CA LEU A 246 2.27 -12.36 18.24
C LEU A 246 2.61 -11.16 17.35
N GLY A 247 3.81 -11.12 16.79
CA GLY A 247 4.25 -10.08 15.85
C GLY A 247 3.38 -10.06 14.59
N ASN A 248 3.03 -11.21 14.06
CA ASN A 248 2.16 -11.30 12.89
C ASN A 248 0.72 -10.83 13.19
N ILE A 249 0.17 -11.19 14.35
CA ILE A 249 -1.14 -10.71 14.81
C ILE A 249 -1.12 -9.18 14.96
N LEU A 250 -0.10 -8.66 15.65
CA LEU A 250 0.04 -7.22 15.86
C LEU A 250 0.18 -6.46 14.54
N HIS A 251 1.03 -6.95 13.63
CA HIS A 251 1.21 -6.37 12.30
C HIS A 251 -0.12 -6.28 11.54
N ARG A 252 -0.88 -7.37 11.52
CA ARG A 252 -2.19 -7.41 10.85
C ARG A 252 -3.19 -6.44 11.48
N SER A 253 -3.27 -6.42 12.81
CA SER A 253 -4.16 -5.52 13.55
C SER A 253 -3.81 -4.05 13.32
N LEU A 254 -2.52 -3.71 13.29
CA LEU A 254 -2.06 -2.35 13.01
C LEU A 254 -2.42 -1.91 11.59
N LEU A 255 -2.21 -2.77 10.58
CA LEU A 255 -2.57 -2.44 9.20
C LEU A 255 -4.08 -2.23 9.04
N GLU A 256 -4.91 -3.05 9.67
CA GLU A 256 -6.37 -2.91 9.64
C GLU A 256 -6.87 -1.64 10.37
N THR A 257 -6.17 -1.22 11.43
CA THR A 257 -6.59 -0.08 12.26
C THR A 257 -6.07 1.26 11.73
N ILE A 258 -4.83 1.30 11.22
CA ILE A 258 -4.14 2.53 10.82
C ILE A 258 -4.36 2.84 9.34
N ALA A 259 -4.61 1.82 8.51
CA ALA A 259 -4.79 2.03 7.08
C ALA A 259 -5.96 2.97 6.80
N PRO A 260 -5.74 4.12 6.14
CA PRO A 260 -6.83 4.95 5.66
C PRO A 260 -7.70 4.16 4.68
N ASP A 261 -9.02 4.41 4.67
CA ASP A 261 -9.96 3.74 3.77
C ASP A 261 -9.64 3.96 2.29
N ALA A 262 -8.85 5.00 1.98
CA ALA A 262 -8.40 5.32 0.63
C ALA A 262 -7.20 4.49 0.14
N PHE A 263 -6.51 3.72 1.00
CA PHE A 263 -5.30 2.98 0.62
C PHE A 263 -5.50 1.47 0.70
N LEU A 264 -4.97 0.78 -0.31
CA LEU A 264 -4.86 -0.67 -0.32
C LEU A 264 -3.47 -1.06 0.21
N LEU A 265 -3.40 -1.51 1.47
CA LEU A 265 -2.16 -2.05 2.05
C LEU A 265 -2.17 -3.57 1.92
N ASN A 266 -1.09 -4.12 1.37
CA ASN A 266 -0.92 -5.56 1.29
C ASN A 266 -0.30 -6.07 2.60
N PRO A 267 -1.00 -6.88 3.41
CA PRO A 267 -0.47 -7.41 4.66
C PRO A 267 0.55 -8.54 4.48
N ALA A 268 0.90 -8.90 3.24
CA ALA A 268 1.87 -9.96 2.97
C ALA A 268 3.26 -9.60 3.52
N VAL A 269 3.73 -10.40 4.46
CA VAL A 269 5.05 -10.25 5.06
C VAL A 269 6.05 -11.09 4.28
N SER A 270 7.16 -10.48 3.86
CA SER A 270 8.24 -11.19 3.17
C SER A 270 8.85 -12.26 4.08
N VAL A 271 9.20 -13.41 3.52
CA VAL A 271 9.87 -14.51 4.24
C VAL A 271 11.16 -14.05 4.93
N PHE A 272 11.84 -13.04 4.38
CA PHE A 272 13.03 -12.45 4.99
C PHE A 272 12.78 -11.86 6.38
N VAL A 273 11.59 -11.32 6.65
CA VAL A 273 11.22 -10.76 7.95
C VAL A 273 11.20 -11.84 9.04
N TYR A 274 10.87 -13.07 8.69
CA TYR A 274 10.91 -14.20 9.62
C TYR A 274 12.32 -14.75 9.84
N LEU A 275 13.21 -14.60 8.85
CA LEU A 275 14.59 -15.09 8.94
C LEU A 275 15.48 -14.18 9.81
N VAL A 276 15.27 -12.88 9.82
CA VAL A 276 16.11 -11.92 10.56
C VAL A 276 16.14 -12.20 12.06
N PRO A 277 15.03 -12.40 12.79
CA PRO A 277 15.05 -12.73 14.22
C PRO A 277 15.75 -14.06 14.50
N VAL A 278 15.53 -15.06 13.68
CA VAL A 278 16.17 -16.38 13.80
C VAL A 278 17.70 -16.25 13.66
N PHE A 279 18.15 -15.51 12.64
CA PHE A 279 19.57 -15.30 12.40
C PHE A 279 20.24 -14.47 13.51
N SER A 280 19.55 -13.45 14.03
CA SER A 280 20.05 -12.59 15.11
C SER A 280 20.31 -13.40 16.38
N ILE A 281 19.43 -14.33 16.74
CA ILE A 281 19.59 -15.16 17.95
C ILE A 281 20.71 -16.20 17.75
N ILE A 282 20.87 -16.75 16.54
CA ILE A 282 21.97 -17.65 16.22
C ILE A 282 23.33 -16.93 16.31
N MET A 283 23.41 -15.69 15.79
CA MET A 283 24.64 -14.88 15.82
C MET A 283 25.05 -14.43 17.23
N ILE A 284 24.10 -14.16 18.13
CA ILE A 284 24.41 -13.79 19.53
C ILE A 284 25.01 -14.98 20.29
N ARG A 285 24.85 -16.19 19.76
CA ARG A 285 25.28 -17.45 20.37
C ARG A 285 26.70 -17.91 19.98
N SER A 286 27.21 -17.51 18.80
CA SER A 286 28.57 -17.89 18.38
C SER A 286 29.63 -16.97 18.97
#